data_60f132ab40059485bd6f9ceb55d9fd21
#
_entry.id   60f132ab40059485bd6f9ceb55d9fd21
#
_cell.length_a   1.000
_cell.length_b   1.000
_cell.length_c   1.000
_cell.angle_alpha   90.00
_cell.angle_beta   90.00
_cell.angle_gamma   90.00
#
_symmetry.space_group_name_H-M   'P 1'
#
loop_
_entity.id
_entity.type
_entity.pdbx_description
1 polymer ?
#
loop_
_entity_poly.entity_id
_entity_poly.type
_entity_poly.pdbx_seq_one_letter_code
_entity_poly.pdbx_strand_id
1 'polypeptide(L)'
;MSVELLQRKAPPLFEAAAELIGERVTALIGTTVAFKVKETFPVAPGELSARVRKKAAVILLESTGGHGRGMMVFRVSDAILFAATLLMMPPAQVAELAKAGEMEADMADAFSEVANILYGALDDLAVQTSPEKGKLRSEGIQLGDPSQAEAFKALCPPGAAFAAELTISFAGFSPGSAFVVLEDSLLSALFGVIESADAAPADAVTGDASAAGGENRSVLFFGNDDAIAGGIESFLKSQGIETKATKDIDRAVEWVSSGPVLILAEFSDRPDGDAGRLCRAAVGKGKGIPVVGISDHPTRETILGARRAGVRAFLVHPFTPESIMEKMGPYLEAGVKA
;
A
#
# COMPACT_ATOMS: atom_id res chain seq x y z
N MET A 1 -3.39 13.20 -23.75
CA MET A 1 -2.74 11.86 -23.64
C MET A 1 -3.31 10.95 -24.71
N SER A 2 -2.50 10.11 -25.38
CA SER A 2 -3.05 9.21 -26.41
C SER A 2 -3.66 7.98 -25.73
N VAL A 3 -4.94 7.76 -25.97
CA VAL A 3 -5.71 6.59 -25.48
C VAL A 3 -5.01 5.28 -25.86
N GLU A 4 -4.33 5.24 -26.99
CA GLU A 4 -3.57 4.08 -27.46
C GLU A 4 -2.41 3.67 -26.53
N LEU A 5 -1.73 4.64 -25.90
CA LEU A 5 -0.66 4.36 -24.96
C LEU A 5 -1.18 3.74 -23.66
N LEU A 6 -2.30 4.25 -23.15
CA LEU A 6 -2.99 3.67 -22.00
C LEU A 6 -3.48 2.27 -22.29
N GLN A 7 -4.12 2.04 -23.42
CA GLN A 7 -4.59 0.72 -23.83
C GLN A 7 -3.48 -0.32 -23.91
N ARG A 8 -2.24 0.09 -24.15
CA ARG A 8 -1.08 -0.82 -24.19
C ARG A 8 -0.42 -1.04 -22.83
N LYS A 9 -0.31 0.03 -22.02
CA LYS A 9 0.49 0.00 -20.77
C LYS A 9 -0.34 -0.29 -19.50
N ALA A 10 -1.62 0.05 -19.47
CA ALA A 10 -2.46 -0.14 -18.29
C ALA A 10 -2.88 -1.61 -18.03
N PRO A 11 -3.17 -2.46 -19.03
CA PRO A 11 -3.59 -3.83 -18.78
C PRO A 11 -2.61 -4.64 -17.91
N PRO A 12 -1.28 -4.67 -18.16
CA PRO A 12 -0.35 -5.40 -17.30
C PRO A 12 -0.36 -4.95 -15.83
N LEU A 13 -0.59 -3.65 -15.59
CA LEU A 13 -0.73 -3.12 -14.24
C LEU A 13 -1.96 -3.69 -13.53
N PHE A 14 -3.11 -3.70 -14.21
CA PHE A 14 -4.35 -4.24 -13.65
C PHE A 14 -4.27 -5.76 -13.45
N GLU A 15 -3.55 -6.47 -14.31
CA GLU A 15 -3.28 -7.91 -14.12
C GLU A 15 -2.44 -8.16 -12.87
N ALA A 16 -1.33 -7.43 -12.70
CA ALA A 16 -0.51 -7.51 -11.50
C ALA A 16 -1.28 -7.11 -10.23
N ALA A 17 -2.13 -6.07 -10.32
CA ALA A 17 -3.00 -5.67 -9.23
C ALA A 17 -4.00 -6.76 -8.85
N ALA A 18 -4.65 -7.37 -9.84
CA ALA A 18 -5.63 -8.44 -9.62
C ALA A 18 -5.00 -9.66 -8.94
N GLU A 19 -3.81 -10.07 -9.37
CA GLU A 19 -3.05 -11.18 -8.76
C GLU A 19 -2.71 -10.87 -7.30
N LEU A 20 -2.08 -9.73 -7.03
CA LEU A 20 -1.68 -9.32 -5.69
C LEU A 20 -2.88 -9.15 -4.74
N ILE A 21 -3.98 -8.58 -5.22
CA ILE A 21 -5.24 -8.48 -4.48
C ILE A 21 -5.76 -9.87 -4.10
N GLY A 22 -5.79 -10.80 -5.05
CA GLY A 22 -6.25 -12.18 -4.83
C GLY A 22 -5.44 -12.91 -3.75
N GLU A 23 -4.12 -12.81 -3.82
CA GLU A 23 -3.22 -13.40 -2.81
C GLU A 23 -3.48 -12.84 -1.41
N ARG A 24 -3.56 -11.51 -1.29
CA ARG A 24 -3.74 -10.85 0.01
C ARG A 24 -5.10 -11.07 0.63
N VAL A 25 -6.15 -11.00 -0.19
CA VAL A 25 -7.52 -11.28 0.29
C VAL A 25 -7.63 -12.73 0.72
N THR A 26 -7.07 -13.67 -0.03
CA THR A 26 -7.01 -15.10 0.34
C THR A 26 -6.31 -15.28 1.70
N ALA A 27 -5.18 -14.62 1.90
CA ALA A 27 -4.45 -14.69 3.17
C ALA A 27 -5.24 -14.07 4.35
N LEU A 28 -6.00 -13.01 4.10
CA LEU A 28 -6.81 -12.35 5.14
C LEU A 28 -7.99 -13.22 5.59
N ILE A 29 -8.77 -13.72 4.61
CA ILE A 29 -10.05 -14.40 4.91
C ILE A 29 -9.95 -15.92 5.03
N GLY A 30 -8.78 -16.50 4.70
CA GLY A 30 -8.53 -17.94 4.82
C GLY A 30 -9.29 -18.81 3.80
N THR A 31 -9.89 -18.19 2.78
CA THR A 31 -10.63 -18.87 1.71
C THR A 31 -10.08 -18.39 0.36
N THR A 32 -9.88 -19.31 -0.58
CA THR A 32 -9.32 -18.98 -1.90
C THR A 32 -10.21 -18.00 -2.65
N VAL A 33 -9.64 -16.84 -2.97
CA VAL A 33 -10.25 -15.82 -3.83
C VAL A 33 -9.28 -15.49 -4.94
N ALA A 34 -9.78 -15.46 -6.18
CA ALA A 34 -9.00 -15.02 -7.33
C ALA A 34 -9.69 -13.86 -8.02
N PHE A 35 -8.90 -12.87 -8.39
CA PHE A 35 -9.31 -11.77 -9.24
C PHE A 35 -8.66 -11.94 -10.61
N LYS A 36 -9.42 -11.75 -11.68
CA LYS A 36 -8.91 -11.80 -13.05
C LYS A 36 -9.43 -10.61 -13.84
N VAL A 37 -8.56 -9.96 -14.56
CA VAL A 37 -8.96 -8.91 -15.51
C VAL A 37 -9.80 -9.53 -16.61
N LYS A 38 -11.02 -9.03 -16.77
CA LYS A 38 -11.94 -9.42 -17.85
C LYS A 38 -11.77 -8.51 -19.07
N GLU A 39 -11.73 -7.22 -18.83
CA GLU A 39 -11.48 -6.21 -19.86
C GLU A 39 -10.94 -4.93 -19.24
N THR A 40 -10.27 -4.12 -20.04
CA THR A 40 -9.81 -2.78 -19.67
C THR A 40 -10.31 -1.77 -20.70
N PHE A 41 -10.69 -0.59 -20.24
CA PHE A 41 -11.31 0.43 -21.13
C PHE A 41 -11.15 1.84 -20.56
N PRO A 42 -11.08 2.86 -21.44
CA PRO A 42 -11.21 4.24 -21.01
C PRO A 42 -12.63 4.50 -20.52
N VAL A 43 -12.79 5.34 -19.51
CA VAL A 43 -14.10 5.72 -18.96
C VAL A 43 -14.15 7.22 -18.72
N ALA A 44 -15.18 7.86 -19.25
CA ALA A 44 -15.48 9.25 -18.93
C ALA A 44 -16.32 9.35 -17.64
N PRO A 45 -16.25 10.48 -16.92
CA PRO A 45 -17.06 10.69 -15.73
C PRO A 45 -18.55 10.41 -15.98
N GLY A 46 -19.13 9.50 -15.20
CA GLY A 46 -20.53 9.10 -15.29
C GLY A 46 -20.85 7.92 -16.21
N GLU A 47 -19.96 7.49 -17.10
CA GLU A 47 -20.22 6.33 -17.96
C GLU A 47 -20.17 4.99 -17.20
N LEU A 48 -19.48 4.96 -16.07
CA LEU A 48 -19.34 3.75 -15.27
C LEU A 48 -20.69 3.25 -14.72
N SER A 49 -21.64 4.16 -14.44
CA SER A 49 -22.97 3.80 -13.95
C SER A 49 -23.73 2.85 -14.90
N ALA A 50 -23.48 2.93 -16.20
CA ALA A 50 -24.07 2.03 -17.19
C ALA A 50 -23.51 0.60 -17.12
N ARG A 51 -22.30 0.43 -16.61
CA ARG A 51 -21.63 -0.87 -16.44
C ARG A 51 -21.89 -1.47 -15.06
N VAL A 52 -21.92 -0.64 -14.00
CA VAL A 52 -22.24 -1.04 -12.63
C VAL A 52 -23.76 -1.13 -12.48
N ARG A 53 -24.35 -2.27 -12.81
CA ARG A 53 -25.80 -2.46 -12.92
C ARG A 53 -26.54 -2.66 -11.59
N LYS A 54 -25.84 -2.72 -10.46
CA LYS A 54 -26.40 -3.02 -9.13
C LYS A 54 -25.80 -2.09 -8.10
N LYS A 55 -26.50 -1.95 -6.95
CA LYS A 55 -25.92 -1.25 -5.78
C LYS A 55 -24.52 -1.72 -5.51
N ALA A 56 -23.63 -0.79 -5.24
CA ALA A 56 -22.21 -1.01 -5.11
C ALA A 56 -21.65 -0.44 -3.82
N ALA A 57 -20.67 -1.14 -3.24
CA ALA A 57 -19.74 -0.60 -2.27
C ALA A 57 -18.56 0.00 -3.04
N VAL A 58 -18.33 1.29 -2.86
CA VAL A 58 -17.31 2.07 -3.57
C VAL A 58 -16.24 2.47 -2.56
N ILE A 59 -15.02 1.99 -2.76
CA ILE A 59 -13.83 2.40 -2.02
C ILE A 59 -13.25 3.59 -2.77
N LEU A 60 -13.27 4.76 -2.16
CA LEU A 60 -12.70 5.99 -2.74
C LEU A 60 -11.22 6.05 -2.46
N LEU A 61 -10.43 6.38 -3.48
CA LEU A 61 -8.97 6.42 -3.42
C LEU A 61 -8.46 7.82 -3.83
N GLU A 62 -7.44 8.28 -3.13
CA GLU A 62 -6.74 9.51 -3.44
C GLU A 62 -5.23 9.32 -3.33
N SER A 63 -4.48 10.04 -4.15
CA SER A 63 -3.03 10.11 -4.00
C SER A 63 -2.64 11.14 -2.94
N THR A 64 -1.78 10.77 -2.00
CA THR A 64 -1.22 11.71 -1.01
C THR A 64 -0.36 12.82 -1.66
N GLY A 65 0.12 12.60 -2.88
CA GLY A 65 0.84 13.59 -3.67
C GLY A 65 -0.04 14.49 -4.53
N GLY A 66 -1.38 14.38 -4.44
CA GLY A 66 -2.30 15.19 -5.24
C GLY A 66 -2.34 14.81 -6.74
N HIS A 67 -1.89 13.61 -7.09
CA HIS A 67 -1.78 13.16 -8.48
C HIS A 67 -3.10 12.66 -9.10
N GLY A 68 -4.22 12.77 -8.38
CA GLY A 68 -5.53 12.37 -8.88
C GLY A 68 -6.22 11.38 -7.95
N ARG A 69 -7.38 10.91 -8.43
CA ARG A 69 -8.28 10.03 -7.70
C ARG A 69 -8.46 8.70 -8.40
N GLY A 70 -8.91 7.73 -7.63
CA GLY A 70 -9.33 6.44 -8.12
C GLY A 70 -10.49 5.89 -7.30
N MET A 71 -10.99 4.74 -7.69
CA MET A 71 -11.94 4.00 -6.89
C MET A 71 -11.92 2.52 -7.22
N MET A 72 -12.35 1.71 -6.25
CA MET A 72 -12.67 0.31 -6.48
C MET A 72 -14.17 0.12 -6.21
N VAL A 73 -14.85 -0.56 -7.11
CA VAL A 73 -16.31 -0.73 -7.07
C VAL A 73 -16.64 -2.21 -6.98
N PHE A 74 -17.34 -2.61 -5.95
CA PHE A 74 -17.82 -3.98 -5.73
C PHE A 74 -19.35 -3.99 -5.68
N ARG A 75 -19.99 -5.03 -6.19
CA ARG A 75 -21.41 -5.20 -5.88
C ARG A 75 -21.58 -5.36 -4.36
N VAL A 76 -22.62 -4.78 -3.80
CA VAL A 76 -22.89 -4.92 -2.35
C VAL A 76 -22.92 -6.39 -1.93
N SER A 77 -23.50 -7.28 -2.76
CA SER A 77 -23.50 -8.72 -2.50
C SER A 77 -22.09 -9.32 -2.38
N ASP A 78 -21.13 -8.86 -3.20
CA ASP A 78 -19.76 -9.36 -3.18
C ASP A 78 -19.01 -8.79 -1.96
N ALA A 79 -19.24 -7.54 -1.61
CA ALA A 79 -18.71 -6.92 -0.40
C ALA A 79 -19.20 -7.64 0.87
N ILE A 80 -20.49 -8.02 0.90
CA ILE A 80 -21.06 -8.83 2.00
C ILE A 80 -20.41 -10.22 2.06
N LEU A 81 -20.16 -10.88 0.91
CA LEU A 81 -19.45 -12.16 0.89
C LEU A 81 -18.08 -12.06 1.56
N PHE A 82 -17.30 -11.03 1.23
CA PHE A 82 -16.00 -10.81 1.87
C PHE A 82 -16.11 -10.56 3.37
N ALA A 83 -17.01 -9.65 3.77
CA ALA A 83 -17.21 -9.27 5.17
C ALA A 83 -17.67 -10.47 6.01
N ALA A 84 -18.70 -11.16 5.57
CA ALA A 84 -19.28 -12.29 6.30
C ALA A 84 -18.29 -13.48 6.40
N THR A 85 -17.48 -13.70 5.37
CA THR A 85 -16.43 -14.73 5.43
C THR A 85 -15.31 -14.33 6.41
N LEU A 86 -14.91 -13.05 6.43
CA LEU A 86 -13.96 -12.53 7.41
C LEU A 86 -14.47 -12.71 8.84
N LEU A 87 -15.79 -12.55 9.06
CA LEU A 87 -16.46 -12.78 10.34
C LEU A 87 -16.69 -14.27 10.64
N MET A 88 -16.20 -15.18 9.79
CA MET A 88 -16.34 -16.64 9.92
C MET A 88 -17.81 -17.10 10.02
N MET A 89 -18.72 -16.42 9.35
CA MET A 89 -20.13 -16.80 9.34
C MET A 89 -20.36 -18.12 8.58
N PRO A 90 -21.36 -18.92 8.97
CA PRO A 90 -21.70 -20.14 8.25
C PRO A 90 -22.05 -19.86 6.77
N PRO A 91 -21.57 -20.68 5.80
CA PRO A 91 -21.78 -20.44 4.36
C PRO A 91 -23.24 -20.22 3.95
N ALA A 92 -24.19 -20.92 4.57
CA ALA A 92 -25.62 -20.74 4.31
C ALA A 92 -26.11 -19.34 4.69
N GLN A 93 -25.66 -18.83 5.83
CA GLN A 93 -25.99 -17.48 6.31
C GLN A 93 -25.34 -16.41 5.43
N VAL A 94 -24.08 -16.63 5.01
CA VAL A 94 -23.37 -15.74 4.08
C VAL A 94 -24.15 -15.63 2.77
N ALA A 95 -24.64 -16.75 2.22
CA ALA A 95 -25.42 -16.76 0.99
C ALA A 95 -26.73 -15.96 1.10
N GLU A 96 -27.45 -16.10 2.23
CA GLU A 96 -28.70 -15.35 2.47
C GLU A 96 -28.44 -13.83 2.62
N LEU A 97 -27.41 -13.42 3.38
CA LEU A 97 -27.04 -12.01 3.52
C LEU A 97 -26.62 -11.39 2.19
N ALA A 98 -25.79 -12.10 1.41
CA ALA A 98 -25.37 -11.63 0.09
C ALA A 98 -26.56 -11.49 -0.88
N LYS A 99 -27.57 -12.38 -0.77
CA LYS A 99 -28.80 -12.31 -1.55
C LYS A 99 -29.70 -11.15 -1.13
N ALA A 100 -29.79 -10.87 0.17
CA ALA A 100 -30.54 -9.72 0.70
C ALA A 100 -29.94 -8.41 0.20
N GLY A 101 -28.61 -8.33 0.07
CA GLY A 101 -27.92 -7.17 -0.51
C GLY A 101 -28.01 -5.92 0.36
N GLU A 102 -28.24 -6.09 1.65
CA GLU A 102 -28.26 -5.01 2.64
C GLU A 102 -26.96 -5.04 3.47
N MET A 103 -26.24 -3.93 3.46
CA MET A 103 -24.96 -3.78 4.16
C MET A 103 -25.27 -3.23 5.57
N GLU A 104 -25.33 -4.10 6.55
CA GLU A 104 -25.45 -3.72 7.96
C GLU A 104 -24.12 -3.16 8.49
N ALA A 105 -24.15 -2.46 9.63
CA ALA A 105 -22.98 -1.79 10.20
C ALA A 105 -21.80 -2.74 10.42
N ASP A 106 -22.02 -3.90 11.02
CA ASP A 106 -20.98 -4.89 11.29
C ASP A 106 -20.35 -5.43 9.98
N MET A 107 -21.17 -5.56 8.93
CA MET A 107 -20.69 -5.93 7.60
C MET A 107 -19.88 -4.81 6.95
N ALA A 108 -20.30 -3.57 7.14
CA ALA A 108 -19.57 -2.42 6.62
C ALA A 108 -18.20 -2.29 7.31
N ASP A 109 -18.13 -2.48 8.62
CA ASP A 109 -16.88 -2.46 9.39
C ASP A 109 -15.95 -3.61 8.95
N ALA A 110 -16.48 -4.83 8.84
CA ALA A 110 -15.70 -5.97 8.36
C ALA A 110 -15.23 -5.78 6.91
N PHE A 111 -16.06 -5.21 6.03
CA PHE A 111 -15.65 -4.90 4.67
C PHE A 111 -14.58 -3.80 4.62
N SER A 112 -14.58 -2.87 5.56
CA SER A 112 -13.53 -1.85 5.67
C SER A 112 -12.15 -2.48 5.90
N GLU A 113 -12.06 -3.56 6.67
CA GLU A 113 -10.80 -4.31 6.84
C GLU A 113 -10.36 -4.99 5.51
N VAL A 114 -11.32 -5.56 4.78
CA VAL A 114 -11.03 -6.12 3.44
C VAL A 114 -10.59 -5.00 2.48
N ALA A 115 -11.27 -3.86 2.49
CA ALA A 115 -10.95 -2.71 1.66
C ALA A 115 -9.53 -2.20 1.90
N ASN A 116 -9.06 -2.20 3.15
CA ASN A 116 -7.68 -1.84 3.49
C ASN A 116 -6.65 -2.74 2.80
N ILE A 117 -6.97 -4.03 2.66
CA ILE A 117 -6.10 -4.98 1.93
C ILE A 117 -6.20 -4.76 0.41
N LEU A 118 -7.41 -4.50 -0.10
CA LEU A 118 -7.66 -4.30 -1.53
C LEU A 118 -6.87 -3.09 -2.07
N TYR A 119 -7.05 -1.92 -1.47
CA TYR A 119 -6.32 -0.74 -1.93
C TYR A 119 -4.84 -0.75 -1.52
N GLY A 120 -4.49 -1.40 -0.41
CA GLY A 120 -3.10 -1.59 -0.01
C GLY A 120 -2.27 -2.37 -1.03
N ALA A 121 -2.89 -3.29 -1.78
CA ALA A 121 -2.22 -3.96 -2.88
C ALA A 121 -1.91 -3.00 -4.04
N LEU A 122 -2.84 -2.09 -4.38
CA LEU A 122 -2.58 -1.03 -5.36
C LEU A 122 -1.53 -0.03 -4.87
N ASP A 123 -1.56 0.35 -3.61
CA ASP A 123 -0.55 1.23 -3.00
C ASP A 123 0.85 0.64 -3.08
N ASP A 124 1.00 -0.64 -2.80
CA ASP A 124 2.31 -1.31 -2.89
C ASP A 124 2.84 -1.35 -4.34
N LEU A 125 1.98 -1.56 -5.34
CA LEU A 125 2.38 -1.46 -6.74
C LEU A 125 2.79 -0.03 -7.11
N ALA A 126 2.06 0.98 -6.61
CA ALA A 126 2.40 2.38 -6.81
C ALA A 126 3.76 2.72 -6.20
N VAL A 127 4.00 2.29 -4.96
CA VAL A 127 5.28 2.49 -4.25
C VAL A 127 6.45 1.77 -4.96
N GLN A 128 6.22 0.57 -5.50
CA GLN A 128 7.26 -0.14 -6.27
C GLN A 128 7.63 0.59 -7.55
N THR A 129 6.66 1.24 -8.19
CA THR A 129 6.88 1.93 -9.48
C THR A 129 7.40 3.34 -9.31
N SER A 130 6.92 4.09 -8.32
CA SER A 130 7.24 5.51 -8.10
C SER A 130 7.24 5.86 -6.61
N PRO A 131 8.22 5.38 -5.84
CA PRO A 131 8.23 5.52 -4.37
C PRO A 131 8.25 6.97 -3.89
N GLU A 132 8.77 7.90 -4.69
CA GLU A 132 8.89 9.33 -4.36
C GLU A 132 7.61 10.14 -4.64
N LYS A 133 6.67 9.60 -5.41
CA LYS A 133 5.48 10.36 -5.88
C LYS A 133 4.27 10.25 -4.97
N GLY A 134 4.42 9.63 -3.81
CA GLY A 134 3.36 9.51 -2.82
C GLY A 134 2.70 8.14 -2.82
N LYS A 135 1.60 8.05 -2.09
CA LYS A 135 0.89 6.81 -1.80
C LYS A 135 -0.59 6.96 -2.14
N LEU A 136 -1.24 5.82 -2.32
CA LEU A 136 -2.69 5.75 -2.32
C LEU A 136 -3.20 5.68 -0.88
N ARG A 137 -4.27 6.40 -0.61
CA ARG A 137 -5.04 6.27 0.62
C ARG A 137 -6.51 6.09 0.30
N SER A 138 -7.23 5.43 1.18
CA SER A 138 -8.68 5.39 1.11
C SER A 138 -9.27 6.63 1.78
N GLU A 139 -10.22 7.29 1.12
CA GLU A 139 -11.08 8.33 1.69
C GLU A 139 -12.33 7.75 2.36
N GLY A 140 -12.45 6.42 2.39
CA GLY A 140 -13.56 5.68 2.97
C GLY A 140 -14.34 4.87 1.95
N ILE A 141 -15.41 4.26 2.43
CA ILE A 141 -16.33 3.43 1.65
C ILE A 141 -17.69 4.11 1.61
N GLN A 142 -18.26 4.19 0.41
CA GLN A 142 -19.61 4.72 0.22
C GLN A 142 -20.47 3.69 -0.52
N LEU A 143 -21.75 3.66 -0.19
CA LEU A 143 -22.74 2.88 -0.95
C LEU A 143 -23.27 3.73 -2.10
N GLY A 144 -23.11 3.24 -3.32
CA GLY A 144 -23.57 3.88 -4.53
C GLY A 144 -24.70 3.09 -5.19
N ASP A 145 -25.72 3.80 -5.68
CA ASP A 145 -26.79 3.21 -6.48
C ASP A 145 -26.69 3.76 -7.92
N PRO A 146 -26.28 2.92 -8.90
CA PRO A 146 -26.15 3.36 -10.29
C PRO A 146 -27.47 3.84 -10.92
N SER A 147 -28.62 3.46 -10.36
CA SER A 147 -29.91 3.98 -10.80
C SER A 147 -30.11 5.47 -10.47
N GLN A 148 -29.36 5.97 -9.49
CA GLN A 148 -29.27 7.39 -9.13
C GLN A 148 -28.04 8.00 -9.82
N ALA A 149 -28.09 8.16 -11.13
CA ALA A 149 -26.94 8.47 -11.99
C ALA A 149 -26.11 9.67 -11.53
N GLU A 150 -26.72 10.77 -11.11
CA GLU A 150 -25.99 11.96 -10.63
C GLU A 150 -25.30 11.74 -9.30
N ALA A 151 -25.94 11.02 -8.37
CA ALA A 151 -25.33 10.68 -7.08
C ALA A 151 -24.17 9.70 -7.28
N PHE A 152 -24.33 8.70 -8.15
CA PHE A 152 -23.27 7.76 -8.47
C PHE A 152 -22.09 8.43 -9.21
N LYS A 153 -22.39 9.36 -10.12
CA LYS A 153 -21.38 10.16 -10.83
C LYS A 153 -20.53 11.01 -9.88
N ALA A 154 -21.11 11.51 -8.79
CA ALA A 154 -20.37 12.26 -7.78
C ALA A 154 -19.30 11.43 -7.05
N LEU A 155 -19.43 10.10 -7.04
CA LEU A 155 -18.43 9.17 -6.50
C LEU A 155 -17.30 8.89 -7.51
N CYS A 156 -17.56 9.09 -8.80
CA CYS A 156 -16.57 8.80 -9.83
C CYS A 156 -15.42 9.83 -9.81
N PRO A 157 -14.21 9.43 -10.21
CA PRO A 157 -13.14 10.37 -10.46
C PRO A 157 -13.59 11.47 -11.43
N PRO A 158 -13.25 12.74 -11.16
CA PRO A 158 -13.76 13.86 -11.99
C PRO A 158 -13.07 13.98 -13.35
N GLY A 159 -11.87 13.42 -13.50
CA GLY A 159 -11.08 13.45 -14.73
C GLY A 159 -11.32 12.26 -15.65
N ALA A 160 -10.65 12.29 -16.80
CA ALA A 160 -10.56 11.12 -17.66
C ALA A 160 -9.86 9.98 -16.87
N ALA A 161 -10.37 8.79 -16.98
CA ALA A 161 -9.92 7.65 -16.22
C ALA A 161 -9.83 6.39 -17.11
N PHE A 162 -9.05 5.43 -16.64
CA PHE A 162 -8.96 4.11 -17.21
C PHE A 162 -9.44 3.07 -16.21
N ALA A 163 -10.22 2.10 -16.65
CA ALA A 163 -10.85 1.12 -15.80
C ALA A 163 -10.49 -0.30 -16.20
N ALA A 164 -10.45 -1.18 -15.21
CA ALA A 164 -10.47 -2.62 -15.40
C ALA A 164 -11.73 -3.23 -14.78
N GLU A 165 -12.46 -4.01 -15.54
CA GLU A 165 -13.48 -4.92 -15.01
C GLU A 165 -12.79 -6.21 -14.57
N LEU A 166 -13.00 -6.59 -13.32
CA LEU A 166 -12.46 -7.82 -12.73
C LEU A 166 -13.56 -8.84 -12.52
N THR A 167 -13.27 -10.08 -12.82
CA THR A 167 -14.06 -11.24 -12.37
C THR A 167 -13.51 -11.70 -11.03
N ILE A 168 -14.38 -11.92 -10.05
CA ILE A 168 -14.04 -12.44 -8.74
C ILE A 168 -14.48 -13.90 -8.68
N SER A 169 -13.54 -14.81 -8.44
CA SER A 169 -13.83 -16.21 -8.16
C SER A 169 -13.66 -16.45 -6.67
N PHE A 170 -14.74 -16.82 -6.01
CA PHE A 170 -14.78 -17.07 -4.57
C PHE A 170 -15.20 -18.53 -4.34
N ALA A 171 -14.37 -19.29 -3.64
CA ALA A 171 -14.63 -20.72 -3.45
C ALA A 171 -15.99 -20.96 -2.77
N GLY A 172 -16.85 -21.76 -3.43
CA GLY A 172 -18.20 -22.09 -2.93
C GLY A 172 -19.31 -21.10 -3.29
N PHE A 173 -19.00 -20.00 -4.00
CA PHE A 173 -19.98 -18.98 -4.39
C PHE A 173 -19.96 -18.72 -5.90
N SER A 174 -21.05 -18.12 -6.39
CA SER A 174 -21.12 -17.67 -7.79
C SER A 174 -20.11 -16.56 -8.07
N PRO A 175 -19.56 -16.48 -9.29
CA PRO A 175 -18.59 -15.45 -9.64
C PRO A 175 -19.13 -14.02 -9.42
N GLY A 176 -18.28 -13.21 -8.81
CA GLY A 176 -18.50 -11.79 -8.58
C GLY A 176 -17.91 -10.93 -9.67
N SER A 177 -18.07 -9.60 -9.53
CA SER A 177 -17.40 -8.62 -10.37
C SER A 177 -17.05 -7.36 -9.59
N ALA A 178 -15.90 -6.76 -9.95
CA ALA A 178 -15.46 -5.49 -9.44
C ALA A 178 -14.92 -4.62 -10.56
N PHE A 179 -14.79 -3.32 -10.29
CA PHE A 179 -14.07 -2.40 -11.16
C PHE A 179 -12.96 -1.72 -10.35
N VAL A 180 -11.80 -1.56 -10.99
CA VAL A 180 -10.73 -0.68 -10.53
C VAL A 180 -10.68 0.47 -11.53
N VAL A 181 -10.87 1.70 -11.06
CA VAL A 181 -10.92 2.91 -11.89
C VAL A 181 -9.88 3.88 -11.36
N LEU A 182 -8.95 4.29 -12.22
CA LEU A 182 -7.87 5.20 -11.88
C LEU A 182 -7.84 6.35 -12.87
N GLU A 183 -7.76 7.58 -12.39
CA GLU A 183 -7.53 8.74 -13.27
C GLU A 183 -6.24 8.59 -14.06
N ASP A 184 -6.25 9.12 -15.27
CA ASP A 184 -5.08 9.12 -16.15
C ASP A 184 -3.85 9.77 -15.52
N SER A 185 -4.07 10.85 -14.75
CA SER A 185 -3.04 11.53 -13.96
C SER A 185 -2.43 10.61 -12.89
N LEU A 186 -3.27 9.81 -12.21
CA LEU A 186 -2.85 8.85 -11.21
C LEU A 186 -2.03 7.70 -11.83
N LEU A 187 -2.51 7.16 -12.95
CA LEU A 187 -1.82 6.13 -13.72
C LEU A 187 -0.44 6.60 -14.20
N SER A 188 -0.36 7.84 -14.67
CA SER A 188 0.92 8.43 -15.07
C SER A 188 1.87 8.62 -13.92
N ALA A 189 1.40 9.25 -12.85
CA ALA A 189 2.26 9.67 -11.76
C ALA A 189 2.73 8.50 -10.91
N LEU A 190 1.81 7.64 -10.45
CA LEU A 190 2.15 6.59 -9.49
C LEU A 190 2.58 5.28 -10.14
N PHE A 191 2.05 4.97 -11.32
CA PHE A 191 2.28 3.66 -11.95
C PHE A 191 3.16 3.74 -13.20
N GLY A 192 3.72 4.91 -13.52
CA GLY A 192 4.65 5.07 -14.63
C GLY A 192 4.07 4.64 -15.99
N VAL A 193 2.73 4.61 -16.13
CA VAL A 193 2.05 4.16 -17.36
C VAL A 193 2.37 5.08 -18.54
N ILE A 194 2.77 6.33 -18.22
CA ILE A 194 3.13 7.34 -19.23
C ILE A 194 4.46 8.00 -18.85
N GLU A 195 5.47 7.77 -19.65
CA GLU A 195 6.56 8.72 -19.78
C GLU A 195 6.07 9.86 -20.67
N SER A 196 6.10 11.08 -20.16
CA SER A 196 5.80 12.28 -20.95
C SER A 196 6.76 12.34 -22.15
N ALA A 197 6.21 12.22 -23.34
CA ALA A 197 6.97 12.39 -24.60
C ALA A 197 7.30 13.88 -24.89
N ASP A 198 7.17 14.77 -23.91
CA ASP A 198 7.45 16.21 -24.03
C ASP A 198 8.13 16.75 -22.75
N ALA A 199 9.28 16.17 -22.38
CA ALA A 199 10.31 16.94 -21.72
C ALA A 199 11.44 17.11 -22.74
N ALA A 200 11.39 18.21 -23.49
CA ALA A 200 12.56 18.71 -24.20
C ALA A 200 13.72 18.77 -23.18
N PRO A 201 14.93 18.35 -23.56
CA PRO A 201 16.05 18.40 -22.65
C PRO A 201 16.28 19.87 -22.25
N ALA A 202 15.91 20.20 -21.02
CA ALA A 202 16.41 21.42 -20.41
C ALA A 202 17.93 21.26 -20.30
N ASP A 203 18.60 22.20 -20.91
CA ASP A 203 20.02 22.32 -21.09
C ASP A 203 20.86 21.71 -19.96
N ALA A 204 21.75 20.82 -20.37
CA ALA A 204 22.84 20.33 -19.55
C ALA A 204 23.67 21.51 -19.05
N VAL A 205 23.40 21.94 -17.84
CA VAL A 205 24.40 22.72 -17.08
C VAL A 205 25.42 21.70 -16.60
N THR A 206 26.52 21.66 -17.33
CA THR A 206 27.76 21.05 -16.89
C THR A 206 28.27 21.82 -15.69
N GLY A 207 27.90 21.35 -14.50
CA GLY A 207 28.48 21.77 -13.23
C GLY A 207 29.43 20.68 -12.76
N ASP A 208 30.69 21.05 -12.72
CA ASP A 208 31.81 20.28 -12.20
C ASP A 208 31.47 19.56 -10.89
N ALA A 209 31.49 18.23 -10.91
CA ALA A 209 31.41 17.42 -9.70
C ALA A 209 32.76 17.49 -8.98
N SER A 210 32.98 18.56 -8.25
CA SER A 210 34.05 18.62 -7.24
C SER A 210 33.62 17.84 -6.02
N ALA A 211 34.41 16.88 -5.67
CA ALA A 211 34.30 16.06 -4.49
C ALA A 211 34.15 16.91 -3.22
N ALA A 212 33.04 16.79 -2.53
CA ALA A 212 32.87 17.32 -1.18
C ALA A 212 32.08 16.35 -0.30
N GLY A 213 32.78 15.80 0.71
CA GLY A 213 32.18 15.40 1.98
C GLY A 213 31.42 14.07 1.97
N GLY A 214 32.10 12.99 2.40
CA GLY A 214 31.42 11.77 2.83
C GLY A 214 30.44 12.09 3.94
N GLU A 215 29.16 12.22 3.63
CA GLU A 215 28.11 12.22 4.65
C GLU A 215 28.09 10.86 5.32
N ASN A 216 28.31 10.88 6.63
CA ASN A 216 28.42 9.73 7.50
C ASN A 216 27.05 9.00 7.53
N ARG A 217 26.89 8.01 6.65
CA ARG A 217 25.65 7.21 6.56
C ARG A 217 25.58 6.33 7.78
N SER A 218 24.70 6.66 8.71
CA SER A 218 24.50 5.85 9.91
C SER A 218 23.07 5.28 9.94
N VAL A 219 22.99 4.01 10.35
CA VAL A 219 21.75 3.31 10.69
C VAL A 219 21.66 3.21 12.21
N LEU A 220 20.53 3.57 12.78
CA LEU A 220 20.27 3.38 14.20
C LEU A 220 19.60 2.03 14.42
N PHE A 221 20.19 1.18 15.24
CA PHE A 221 19.56 -0.04 15.74
C PHE A 221 19.14 0.16 17.20
N PHE A 222 17.87 -0.09 17.48
CA PHE A 222 17.29 -0.11 18.82
C PHE A 222 16.71 -1.50 19.10
N GLY A 223 17.27 -2.23 20.06
CA GLY A 223 16.81 -3.57 20.42
C GLY A 223 17.63 -4.19 21.54
N ASN A 224 17.13 -5.30 22.08
CA ASN A 224 17.73 -6.00 23.20
C ASN A 224 18.57 -7.23 22.78
N ASP A 225 18.40 -7.71 21.54
CA ASP A 225 19.10 -8.89 21.05
C ASP A 225 20.46 -8.53 20.44
N ASP A 226 21.53 -8.89 21.13
CA ASP A 226 22.91 -8.63 20.70
C ASP A 226 23.31 -9.47 19.46
N ALA A 227 22.70 -10.63 19.24
CA ALA A 227 22.99 -11.47 18.09
C ALA A 227 22.36 -10.85 16.81
N ILE A 228 21.14 -10.34 16.90
CA ILE A 228 20.49 -9.59 15.84
C ILE A 228 21.27 -8.31 15.52
N ALA A 229 21.64 -7.55 16.56
CA ALA A 229 22.43 -6.32 16.41
C ALA A 229 23.76 -6.59 15.70
N GLY A 230 24.52 -7.59 16.14
CA GLY A 230 25.82 -7.96 15.56
C GLY A 230 25.71 -8.48 14.12
N GLY A 231 24.67 -9.25 13.79
CA GLY A 231 24.39 -9.72 12.44
C GLY A 231 24.11 -8.57 11.46
N ILE A 232 23.26 -7.64 11.88
CA ILE A 232 22.92 -6.45 11.09
C ILE A 232 24.13 -5.51 10.95
N GLU A 233 24.87 -5.28 12.05
CA GLU A 233 26.08 -4.46 12.02
C GLU A 233 27.14 -5.01 11.05
N SER A 234 27.40 -6.32 11.10
CA SER A 234 28.35 -6.97 10.19
C SER A 234 27.91 -6.83 8.74
N PHE A 235 26.62 -7.01 8.46
CA PHE A 235 26.07 -6.86 7.11
C PHE A 235 26.19 -5.41 6.61
N LEU A 236 25.73 -4.42 7.38
CA LEU A 236 25.76 -3.01 6.99
C LEU A 236 27.20 -2.48 6.84
N LYS A 237 28.10 -2.93 7.68
CA LYS A 237 29.53 -2.61 7.57
C LYS A 237 30.12 -3.10 6.25
N SER A 238 29.69 -4.27 5.75
CA SER A 238 30.11 -4.78 4.44
C SER A 238 29.63 -3.88 3.29
N GLN A 239 28.57 -3.10 3.52
CA GLN A 239 28.01 -2.12 2.58
C GLN A 239 28.55 -0.69 2.79
N GLY A 240 29.53 -0.51 3.68
CA GLY A 240 30.10 0.79 4.01
C GLY A 240 29.18 1.71 4.82
N ILE A 241 28.22 1.13 5.58
CA ILE A 241 27.23 1.85 6.38
C ILE A 241 27.58 1.68 7.87
N GLU A 242 27.67 2.79 8.59
CA GLU A 242 27.90 2.78 10.04
C GLU A 242 26.60 2.43 10.79
N THR A 243 26.70 1.56 11.79
CA THR A 243 25.58 1.20 12.66
C THR A 243 25.81 1.71 14.07
N LYS A 244 24.80 2.38 14.64
CA LYS A 244 24.76 2.77 16.05
C LYS A 244 23.70 1.94 16.76
N ALA A 245 24.12 1.03 17.64
CA ALA A 245 23.23 0.16 18.40
C ALA A 245 23.05 0.64 19.83
N THR A 246 21.82 0.56 20.36
CA THR A 246 21.52 0.86 21.77
C THR A 246 20.28 0.10 22.26
N LYS A 247 20.27 -0.21 23.56
CA LYS A 247 19.10 -0.75 24.29
C LYS A 247 18.35 0.34 25.06
N ASP A 248 18.96 1.52 25.14
CA ASP A 248 18.42 2.68 25.87
C ASP A 248 17.56 3.53 24.93
N ILE A 249 16.27 3.65 25.25
CA ILE A 249 15.29 4.38 24.46
C ILE A 249 15.56 5.89 24.44
N ASP A 250 16.02 6.48 25.54
CA ASP A 250 16.26 7.91 25.61
C ASP A 250 17.47 8.27 24.74
N ARG A 251 18.50 7.44 24.75
CA ARG A 251 19.66 7.54 23.86
C ARG A 251 19.28 7.33 22.39
N ALA A 252 18.41 6.36 22.10
CA ALA A 252 17.90 6.14 20.75
C ALA A 252 17.15 7.38 20.22
N VAL A 253 16.27 7.96 21.03
CA VAL A 253 15.51 9.17 20.69
C VAL A 253 16.44 10.39 20.51
N GLU A 254 17.50 10.51 21.29
CA GLU A 254 18.53 11.53 21.10
C GLU A 254 19.22 11.37 19.74
N TRP A 255 19.58 10.14 19.37
CA TRP A 255 20.26 9.86 18.10
C TRP A 255 19.36 10.06 16.86
N VAL A 256 18.04 10.03 16.98
CA VAL A 256 17.12 10.45 15.91
C VAL A 256 17.43 11.89 15.47
N SER A 257 17.88 12.73 16.39
CA SER A 257 18.23 14.14 16.09
C SER A 257 19.50 14.25 15.24
N SER A 258 20.41 13.26 15.26
CA SER A 258 21.59 13.22 14.40
C SER A 258 21.29 12.84 12.95
N GLY A 259 20.03 12.49 12.62
CA GLY A 259 19.57 12.23 11.26
C GLY A 259 20.10 10.93 10.66
N PRO A 260 19.89 9.74 11.28
CA PRO A 260 20.24 8.48 10.66
C PRO A 260 19.42 8.29 9.37
N VAL A 261 19.99 7.57 8.38
CA VAL A 261 19.28 7.30 7.12
C VAL A 261 18.15 6.28 7.30
N LEU A 262 18.24 5.45 8.32
CA LEU A 262 17.27 4.40 8.63
C LEU A 262 17.32 4.07 10.13
N ILE A 263 16.17 3.72 10.70
CA ILE A 263 16.05 3.21 12.05
C ILE A 263 15.56 1.76 11.99
N LEU A 264 16.23 0.87 12.70
CA LEU A 264 15.81 -0.50 12.95
C LEU A 264 15.34 -0.59 14.39
N ALA A 265 14.11 -1.01 14.60
CA ALA A 265 13.54 -1.11 15.95
C ALA A 265 13.01 -2.52 16.21
N GLU A 266 13.49 -3.16 17.28
CA GLU A 266 13.00 -4.45 17.74
C GLU A 266 11.67 -4.27 18.48
N PHE A 267 10.63 -4.95 17.99
CA PHE A 267 9.30 -4.95 18.56
C PHE A 267 9.08 -6.25 19.36
N SER A 268 8.81 -6.09 20.63
CA SER A 268 8.23 -7.15 21.47
C SER A 268 6.71 -7.20 21.34
N ASP A 269 6.05 -8.06 22.08
CA ASP A 269 4.59 -8.24 22.08
C ASP A 269 3.77 -6.99 22.46
N ARG A 270 4.43 -5.90 22.87
CA ARG A 270 3.79 -4.62 23.23
C ARG A 270 4.06 -3.55 22.18
N PRO A 271 3.12 -3.29 21.26
CA PRO A 271 3.31 -2.30 20.19
C PRO A 271 3.49 -0.86 20.70
N ASP A 272 2.97 -0.55 21.89
CA ASP A 272 3.09 0.78 22.52
C ASP A 272 4.34 0.94 23.41
N GLY A 273 5.24 -0.02 23.39
CA GLY A 273 6.50 0.00 24.13
C GLY A 273 7.51 1.03 23.59
N ASP A 274 8.76 0.86 23.99
CA ASP A 274 9.88 1.77 23.66
C ASP A 274 10.11 1.88 22.14
N ALA A 275 9.94 0.81 21.37
CA ALA A 275 10.02 0.83 19.91
C ALA A 275 8.94 1.76 19.31
N GLY A 276 7.70 1.70 19.82
CA GLY A 276 6.63 2.61 19.42
C GLY A 276 6.92 4.07 19.77
N ARG A 277 7.55 4.34 20.92
CA ARG A 277 8.01 5.67 21.31
C ARG A 277 9.08 6.21 20.35
N LEU A 278 10.05 5.36 19.97
CA LEU A 278 11.09 5.70 18.99
C LEU A 278 10.49 6.03 17.62
N CYS A 279 9.54 5.23 17.15
CA CYS A 279 8.84 5.47 15.89
C CYS A 279 8.13 6.84 15.88
N ARG A 280 7.41 7.17 16.93
CA ARG A 280 6.76 8.49 17.06
C ARG A 280 7.77 9.65 17.07
N ALA A 281 8.93 9.46 17.69
CA ALA A 281 10.01 10.45 17.67
C ALA A 281 10.61 10.63 16.27
N ALA A 282 10.76 9.56 15.50
CA ALA A 282 11.27 9.57 14.13
C ALA A 282 10.29 10.30 13.17
N VAL A 283 8.99 10.08 13.32
CA VAL A 283 7.95 10.74 12.51
C VAL A 283 7.75 12.20 12.92
N GLY A 284 7.74 12.47 14.23
CA GLY A 284 7.37 13.80 14.78
C GLY A 284 8.40 14.92 14.55
N LYS A 285 9.63 14.62 14.21
CA LYS A 285 10.71 15.62 13.99
C LYS A 285 10.82 16.12 12.54
N GLY A 286 9.84 15.84 11.68
CA GLY A 286 9.74 16.43 10.34
C GLY A 286 10.75 15.90 9.31
N LYS A 287 11.66 15.02 9.70
CA LYS A 287 12.66 14.43 8.79
C LYS A 287 12.20 13.14 8.09
N GLY A 288 11.05 12.57 8.49
CA GLY A 288 10.47 11.40 7.86
C GLY A 288 11.39 10.17 7.83
N ILE A 289 12.28 10.03 8.84
CA ILE A 289 13.25 8.95 8.88
C ILE A 289 12.53 7.60 8.83
N PRO A 290 12.82 6.73 7.85
CA PRO A 290 12.17 5.44 7.74
C PRO A 290 12.50 4.55 8.94
N VAL A 291 11.49 3.81 9.42
CA VAL A 291 11.65 2.83 10.51
C VAL A 291 11.29 1.45 9.98
N VAL A 292 12.18 0.48 10.15
CA VAL A 292 11.93 -0.93 9.89
C VAL A 292 11.82 -1.65 11.24
N GLY A 293 10.71 -2.34 11.46
CA GLY A 293 10.49 -3.17 12.64
C GLY A 293 11.24 -4.52 12.52
N ILE A 294 11.66 -5.05 13.63
CA ILE A 294 12.24 -6.40 13.72
C ILE A 294 11.50 -7.15 14.83
N SER A 295 11.19 -8.42 14.63
CA SER A 295 10.64 -9.31 15.65
C SER A 295 10.89 -10.76 15.30
N ASP A 296 11.04 -11.61 16.32
CA ASP A 296 11.18 -13.06 16.16
C ASP A 296 9.85 -13.72 15.82
N HIS A 297 8.80 -13.32 16.52
CA HIS A 297 7.45 -13.88 16.39
C HIS A 297 6.39 -12.77 16.37
N PRO A 298 6.33 -12.01 15.26
CA PRO A 298 5.36 -10.90 15.20
C PRO A 298 3.93 -11.43 15.22
N THR A 299 3.16 -11.03 16.22
CA THR A 299 1.72 -11.23 16.21
C THR A 299 1.07 -10.23 15.25
N ARG A 300 -0.18 -10.51 14.83
CA ARG A 300 -0.97 -9.55 14.05
C ARG A 300 -1.06 -8.20 14.77
N GLU A 301 -1.23 -8.24 16.07
CA GLU A 301 -1.35 -7.04 16.92
C GLU A 301 -0.05 -6.25 16.96
N THR A 302 1.10 -6.92 17.07
CA THR A 302 2.44 -6.30 17.00
C THR A 302 2.65 -5.60 15.66
N ILE A 303 2.32 -6.26 14.54
CA ILE A 303 2.50 -5.67 13.20
C ILE A 303 1.58 -4.46 13.00
N LEU A 304 0.30 -4.57 13.36
CA LEU A 304 -0.65 -3.47 13.25
C LEU A 304 -0.28 -2.28 14.14
N GLY A 305 0.14 -2.56 15.38
CA GLY A 305 0.61 -1.52 16.32
C GLY A 305 1.86 -0.82 15.80
N ALA A 306 2.83 -1.57 15.29
CA ALA A 306 4.05 -1.03 14.70
C ALA A 306 3.75 -0.14 13.47
N ARG A 307 2.83 -0.58 12.59
CA ARG A 307 2.39 0.24 11.44
C ARG A 307 1.72 1.54 11.87
N ARG A 308 0.83 1.50 12.87
CA ARG A 308 0.22 2.71 13.45
C ARG A 308 1.27 3.65 14.05
N ALA A 309 2.36 3.11 14.58
CA ALA A 309 3.48 3.88 15.09
C ALA A 309 4.39 4.47 13.98
N GLY A 310 4.19 4.10 12.69
CA GLY A 310 4.93 4.64 11.55
C GLY A 310 6.01 3.72 10.98
N VAL A 311 6.02 2.44 11.37
CA VAL A 311 6.94 1.43 10.79
C VAL A 311 6.61 1.19 9.32
N ARG A 312 7.61 1.27 8.45
CA ARG A 312 7.49 1.15 6.99
C ARG A 312 7.55 -0.29 6.49
N ALA A 313 8.45 -1.08 7.08
CA ALA A 313 8.65 -2.48 6.72
C ALA A 313 8.92 -3.30 7.99
N PHE A 314 8.82 -4.63 7.89
CA PHE A 314 9.06 -5.54 9.00
C PHE A 314 10.01 -6.66 8.58
N LEU A 315 11.05 -6.91 9.38
CA LEU A 315 11.94 -8.04 9.27
C LEU A 315 11.57 -9.07 10.33
N VAL A 316 11.35 -10.31 9.92
CA VAL A 316 11.07 -11.42 10.84
C VAL A 316 12.32 -12.27 10.99
N HIS A 317 12.79 -12.42 12.21
CA HIS A 317 13.96 -13.28 12.51
C HIS A 317 13.54 -14.77 12.52
N PRO A 318 14.35 -15.72 11.98
CA PRO A 318 15.66 -15.47 11.33
C PRO A 318 15.51 -14.88 9.90
N PHE A 319 16.35 -13.91 9.57
CA PHE A 319 16.38 -13.28 8.26
C PHE A 319 17.68 -13.56 7.51
N THR A 320 17.64 -13.54 6.19
CA THR A 320 18.80 -13.71 5.30
C THR A 320 19.32 -12.36 4.83
N PRO A 321 20.58 -12.27 4.33
CA PRO A 321 21.10 -11.05 3.70
C PRO A 321 20.19 -10.50 2.59
N GLU A 322 19.56 -11.40 1.80
CA GLU A 322 18.63 -11.02 0.74
C GLU A 322 17.38 -10.35 1.30
N SER A 323 16.80 -10.90 2.38
CA SER A 323 15.63 -10.32 3.03
C SER A 323 15.92 -8.97 3.70
N ILE A 324 17.14 -8.79 4.22
CA ILE A 324 17.61 -7.51 4.74
C ILE A 324 17.66 -6.49 3.60
N MET A 325 18.30 -6.83 2.47
CA MET A 325 18.39 -5.92 1.31
C MET A 325 17.01 -5.61 0.71
N GLU A 326 16.14 -6.61 0.60
CA GLU A 326 14.77 -6.40 0.11
C GLU A 326 14.00 -5.36 0.94
N LYS A 327 14.10 -5.44 2.27
CA LYS A 327 13.33 -4.57 3.19
C LYS A 327 14.01 -3.25 3.53
N MET A 328 15.34 -3.20 3.49
CA MET A 328 16.12 -2.02 3.89
C MET A 328 16.73 -1.28 2.69
N GLY A 329 17.06 -1.99 1.60
CA GLY A 329 17.72 -1.44 0.42
C GLY A 329 17.06 -0.17 -0.12
N PRO A 330 15.74 -0.14 -0.33
CA PRO A 330 15.05 1.06 -0.81
C PRO A 330 15.27 2.31 0.06
N TYR A 331 15.43 2.13 1.38
CA TYR A 331 15.65 3.24 2.31
C TYR A 331 17.12 3.64 2.41
N LEU A 332 18.02 2.69 2.26
CA LEU A 332 19.46 2.94 2.25
C LEU A 332 19.91 3.69 0.99
N GLU A 333 19.27 3.41 -0.15
CA GLU A 333 19.54 4.09 -1.42
C GLU A 333 18.91 5.49 -1.49
N ALA A 334 17.72 5.68 -0.90
CA ALA A 334 17.04 6.98 -0.86
C ALA A 334 17.82 8.04 -0.07
N GLY A 335 18.57 7.63 0.97
CA GLY A 335 19.47 8.53 1.71
C GLY A 335 20.69 9.03 0.90
N VAL A 336 20.85 8.57 -0.35
CA VAL A 336 21.94 8.97 -1.27
C VAL A 336 21.58 10.21 -2.10
N LYS A 337 20.29 10.56 -2.18
CA LYS A 337 19.75 11.58 -3.09
C LYS A 337 19.12 12.80 -2.38
N ALA A 338 19.31 12.92 -1.07
CA ALA A 338 18.79 14.07 -0.31
C ALA A 338 19.87 15.11 -0.07
#